data_be2a4ce0202719aca98e8d7b4a8fad28
#
_entry.id   be2a4ce0202719aca98e8d7b4a8fad28
#
_cell.length_a   1.000
_cell.length_b   1.000
_cell.length_c   1.000
_cell.angle_alpha   90.00
_cell.angle_beta   90.00
_cell.angle_gamma   90.00
#
_symmetry.space_group_name_H-M   'P 1'
#
loop_
_entity.id
_entity.type
_entity.pdbx_description
1 polymer ?
#
loop_
_entity_poly.entity_id
_entity_poly.type
_entity_poly.pdbx_seq_one_letter_code
_entity_poly.pdbx_strand_id
1 'polypeptide(L)'
;MKPASPLRWRQPLRQRRPKRRSPRPVTAACSASAARPPETRSPPGTSTFAPTATAEEGNPVKGEQVFRACKSCHQVGAEARSGVGPHLDGLFGRQAGVLDGFKYSGAMKKLGQDGLVWNDFTLDQYLEKPRAYVPGTRMSYRGMASEDDRSDVIAYLKALSREAPAADQSEAEASRPELGAAAMHLDGDPEFGEYLASECVTCHQVSGRADGIPSIVGWPREPFIRALFEYKSNIRSHQVMQNMTTNLGNEEIAALAAYFGSLDPQ
;
A
#
# COMPACT_ATOMS: atom_id res chain seq x y z
N MET A 1 -56.08 -10.86 31.31
CA MET A 1 -55.17 -11.86 30.74
C MET A 1 -55.57 -12.10 29.28
N LYS A 2 -54.78 -11.68 28.31
CA LYS A 2 -55.00 -11.91 26.89
C LYS A 2 -54.06 -13.04 26.45
N PRO A 3 -54.50 -14.02 25.65
CA PRO A 3 -53.62 -15.11 25.19
C PRO A 3 -52.66 -14.64 24.07
N ALA A 4 -51.45 -15.16 24.12
CA ALA A 4 -50.40 -14.91 23.13
C ALA A 4 -50.67 -15.62 21.80
N SER A 5 -50.41 -14.94 20.69
CA SER A 5 -50.54 -15.48 19.32
C SER A 5 -49.35 -16.37 18.96
N PRO A 6 -49.51 -17.45 18.18
CA PRO A 6 -48.43 -18.35 17.83
C PRO A 6 -47.51 -17.76 16.73
N LEU A 7 -46.21 -18.00 16.88
CA LEU A 7 -45.14 -17.67 15.92
C LEU A 7 -45.31 -18.45 14.61
N ARG A 8 -45.43 -17.71 13.52
CA ARG A 8 -45.48 -18.25 12.14
C ARG A 8 -44.06 -18.52 11.66
N TRP A 9 -43.69 -19.77 11.48
CA TRP A 9 -42.44 -20.21 10.88
C TRP A 9 -42.42 -19.82 9.40
N ARG A 10 -41.38 -19.03 8.98
CA ARG A 10 -41.11 -18.72 7.59
C ARG A 10 -40.38 -19.91 6.95
N GLN A 11 -40.90 -20.39 5.84
CA GLN A 11 -40.26 -21.44 5.03
C GLN A 11 -39.02 -20.90 4.33
N PRO A 12 -37.95 -21.71 4.15
CA PRO A 12 -36.75 -21.30 3.44
C PRO A 12 -37.00 -21.20 1.93
N LEU A 13 -36.44 -20.13 1.33
CA LEU A 13 -36.48 -19.86 -0.10
C LEU A 13 -35.72 -20.95 -0.87
N ARG A 14 -36.43 -21.57 -1.85
CA ARG A 14 -35.85 -22.53 -2.79
C ARG A 14 -34.72 -21.87 -3.60
N GLN A 15 -33.50 -22.38 -3.47
CA GLN A 15 -32.35 -22.02 -4.30
C GLN A 15 -32.59 -22.52 -5.74
N ARG A 16 -32.60 -21.60 -6.70
CA ARG A 16 -32.62 -21.92 -8.14
C ARG A 16 -31.23 -22.41 -8.57
N ARG A 17 -31.16 -23.66 -9.05
CA ARG A 17 -29.93 -24.23 -9.65
C ARG A 17 -29.58 -23.48 -10.94
N PRO A 18 -28.28 -23.13 -11.16
CA PRO A 18 -27.84 -22.58 -12.43
C PRO A 18 -27.86 -23.63 -13.54
N LYS A 19 -28.39 -23.27 -14.72
CA LYS A 19 -28.39 -24.09 -15.92
C LYS A 19 -26.95 -24.27 -16.43
N ARG A 20 -26.48 -25.51 -16.51
CA ARG A 20 -25.21 -25.88 -17.15
C ARG A 20 -25.30 -25.59 -18.66
N ARG A 21 -24.36 -24.78 -19.18
CA ARG A 21 -24.17 -24.62 -20.64
C ARG A 21 -23.33 -25.79 -21.15
N SER A 22 -23.81 -26.43 -22.20
CA SER A 22 -23.13 -27.49 -22.93
C SER A 22 -21.89 -26.91 -23.69
N PRO A 23 -20.77 -27.64 -23.81
CA PRO A 23 -19.64 -27.23 -24.63
C PRO A 23 -19.93 -27.38 -26.12
N ARG A 24 -19.53 -26.41 -26.93
CA ARG A 24 -19.56 -26.45 -28.39
C ARG A 24 -18.41 -27.31 -28.91
N PRO A 25 -18.62 -28.08 -30.00
CA PRO A 25 -17.53 -28.84 -30.60
C PRO A 25 -16.53 -27.96 -31.34
N VAL A 26 -15.25 -28.21 -31.11
CA VAL A 26 -14.13 -27.54 -31.81
C VAL A 26 -13.83 -28.37 -33.05
N THR A 27 -14.09 -27.85 -34.23
CA THR A 27 -13.66 -28.43 -35.49
C THR A 27 -12.17 -28.16 -35.69
N ALA A 28 -11.38 -29.24 -35.75
CA ALA A 28 -9.96 -29.21 -36.11
C ALA A 28 -9.84 -29.02 -37.63
N ALA A 29 -9.19 -27.93 -38.02
CA ALA A 29 -8.73 -27.72 -39.39
C ALA A 29 -7.25 -28.11 -39.48
N CYS A 30 -6.97 -29.19 -40.20
CA CYS A 30 -5.60 -29.55 -40.64
C CYS A 30 -5.15 -28.53 -41.70
N SER A 31 -4.02 -27.86 -41.46
CA SER A 31 -3.29 -27.14 -42.51
C SER A 31 -1.88 -27.64 -42.63
N ALA A 32 -1.52 -27.90 -43.88
CA ALA A 32 -0.32 -28.57 -44.33
C ALA A 32 0.98 -27.82 -44.02
N SER A 33 1.96 -28.60 -43.64
CA SER A 33 3.37 -28.20 -43.43
C SER A 33 4.04 -27.85 -44.74
N ALA A 34 4.55 -26.63 -44.88
CA ALA A 34 5.54 -26.23 -45.89
C ALA A 34 6.90 -26.17 -45.23
N ALA A 35 7.83 -26.97 -45.78
CA ALA A 35 9.22 -27.07 -45.33
C ALA A 35 9.97 -25.74 -45.55
N ARG A 36 10.65 -25.24 -44.51
CA ARG A 36 11.62 -24.14 -44.60
C ARG A 36 13.05 -24.64 -44.86
N PRO A 37 13.84 -23.89 -45.63
CA PRO A 37 15.26 -24.23 -45.85
C PRO A 37 16.11 -23.93 -44.59
N PRO A 38 17.32 -24.53 -44.48
CA PRO A 38 18.15 -24.40 -43.27
C PRO A 38 18.76 -22.98 -43.16
N GLU A 39 18.53 -22.36 -42.02
CA GLU A 39 19.16 -21.08 -41.67
C GLU A 39 20.58 -21.27 -41.16
N THR A 40 21.50 -20.50 -41.70
CA THR A 40 22.89 -20.40 -41.33
C THR A 40 23.07 -19.96 -39.87
N ARG A 41 23.87 -20.73 -39.13
CA ARG A 41 24.25 -20.46 -37.74
C ARG A 41 25.05 -19.17 -37.65
N SER A 42 24.48 -18.17 -36.98
CA SER A 42 25.20 -17.00 -36.50
C SER A 42 25.95 -17.32 -35.19
N PRO A 43 27.09 -16.69 -34.90
CA PRO A 43 27.88 -16.95 -33.71
C PRO A 43 27.14 -16.43 -32.43
N PRO A 44 27.47 -16.94 -31.21
CA PRO A 44 26.82 -16.55 -29.99
C PRO A 44 27.10 -15.09 -29.69
N GLY A 45 26.06 -14.28 -29.85
CA GLY A 45 26.06 -12.89 -29.38
C GLY A 45 26.15 -12.86 -27.86
N THR A 46 27.07 -12.05 -27.38
CA THR A 46 27.18 -11.63 -25.99
C THR A 46 25.80 -11.27 -25.44
N SER A 47 25.33 -12.06 -24.49
CA SER A 47 24.12 -11.79 -23.73
C SER A 47 24.37 -10.53 -22.88
N THR A 48 24.00 -9.38 -23.40
CA THR A 48 23.82 -8.18 -22.59
C THR A 48 22.64 -8.49 -21.67
N PHE A 49 22.94 -8.70 -20.39
CA PHE A 49 21.94 -8.66 -19.34
C PHE A 49 21.20 -7.32 -19.48
N ALA A 50 19.98 -7.37 -19.97
CA ALA A 50 19.08 -6.24 -19.83
C ALA A 50 18.93 -6.00 -18.31
N PRO A 51 19.05 -4.75 -17.82
CA PRO A 51 18.75 -4.46 -16.43
C PRO A 51 17.31 -4.91 -16.18
N THR A 52 17.14 -5.78 -15.18
CA THR A 52 15.84 -6.10 -14.61
C THR A 52 15.07 -4.79 -14.40
N ALA A 53 13.86 -4.73 -14.92
CA ALA A 53 12.99 -3.58 -14.80
C ALA A 53 12.87 -3.24 -13.29
N THR A 54 13.58 -2.21 -12.87
CA THR A 54 13.26 -1.49 -11.66
C THR A 54 11.84 -1.01 -11.81
N ALA A 55 10.99 -1.25 -10.81
CA ALA A 55 9.65 -0.67 -10.74
C ALA A 55 9.76 0.79 -11.21
N GLU A 56 9.10 1.13 -12.33
CA GLU A 56 9.26 2.45 -12.92
C GLU A 56 8.77 3.47 -11.92
N GLU A 57 9.66 4.30 -11.43
CA GLU A 57 9.27 5.45 -10.62
C GLU A 57 8.26 6.25 -11.44
N GLY A 58 7.07 6.54 -10.88
CA GLY A 58 6.01 7.25 -11.58
C GLY A 58 6.50 8.58 -12.16
N ASN A 59 5.89 9.01 -13.24
CA ASN A 59 6.26 10.23 -13.96
C ASN A 59 5.54 11.45 -13.37
N PRO A 60 6.22 12.41 -12.72
CA PRO A 60 5.59 13.55 -12.08
C PRO A 60 4.89 14.49 -13.05
N VAL A 61 5.32 14.56 -14.32
CA VAL A 61 4.68 15.39 -15.34
C VAL A 61 3.31 14.82 -15.75
N LYS A 62 3.21 13.50 -15.91
CA LYS A 62 1.93 12.82 -16.10
C LYS A 62 1.08 12.92 -14.82
N GLY A 63 1.71 12.77 -13.65
CA GLY A 63 1.07 12.89 -12.35
C GLY A 63 0.37 14.22 -12.14
N GLU A 64 0.92 15.33 -12.63
CA GLU A 64 0.23 16.62 -12.61
C GLU A 64 -1.08 16.60 -13.41
N GLN A 65 -1.09 15.89 -14.54
CA GLN A 65 -2.31 15.76 -15.34
C GLN A 65 -3.36 14.90 -14.61
N VAL A 66 -2.94 13.81 -14.01
CA VAL A 66 -3.79 12.94 -13.17
C VAL A 66 -4.34 13.72 -11.98
N PHE A 67 -3.51 14.54 -11.33
CA PHE A 67 -3.88 15.35 -10.17
C PHE A 67 -5.00 16.36 -10.45
N ARG A 68 -5.27 16.69 -11.69
CA ARG A 68 -6.40 17.58 -12.06
C ARG A 68 -7.73 17.10 -11.49
N ALA A 69 -7.93 15.79 -11.39
CA ALA A 69 -9.12 15.21 -10.78
C ALA A 69 -9.21 15.47 -9.25
N CYS A 70 -8.11 15.80 -8.61
CA CYS A 70 -8.00 16.05 -7.18
C CYS A 70 -8.11 17.55 -6.83
N LYS A 71 -7.78 18.43 -7.79
CA LYS A 71 -7.71 19.92 -7.60
C LYS A 71 -9.03 20.55 -7.12
N SER A 72 -10.16 19.91 -7.41
CA SER A 72 -11.47 20.43 -6.97
C SER A 72 -11.63 20.38 -5.44
N CYS A 73 -10.88 19.54 -4.76
CA CYS A 73 -10.97 19.34 -3.31
C CYS A 73 -9.66 19.62 -2.58
N HIS A 74 -8.51 19.38 -3.22
CA HIS A 74 -7.19 19.48 -2.62
C HIS A 74 -6.33 20.56 -3.30
N GLN A 75 -5.57 21.27 -2.50
CA GLN A 75 -4.56 22.22 -2.96
C GLN A 75 -3.15 21.71 -2.65
N VAL A 76 -2.20 22.13 -3.46
CA VAL A 76 -0.76 21.86 -3.32
C VAL A 76 0.01 23.15 -3.61
N GLY A 77 1.21 23.28 -3.06
CA GLY A 77 2.10 24.44 -3.20
C GLY A 77 2.15 25.30 -1.93
N ALA A 78 3.15 26.16 -1.79
CA ALA A 78 3.47 26.91 -0.58
C ALA A 78 2.30 27.75 0.02
N GLU A 79 1.34 28.12 -0.80
CA GLU A 79 0.16 28.89 -0.41
C GLU A 79 -1.10 28.02 -0.25
N ALA A 80 -0.94 26.69 -0.28
CA ALA A 80 -2.07 25.75 -0.27
C ALA A 80 -2.84 25.81 1.06
N ARG A 81 -4.15 25.83 0.94
CA ARG A 81 -5.08 25.86 2.08
C ARG A 81 -6.03 24.68 2.03
N SER A 82 -6.43 24.22 3.20
CA SER A 82 -7.49 23.23 3.32
C SER A 82 -8.84 23.81 2.94
N GLY A 83 -9.58 23.07 2.11
CA GLY A 83 -10.92 23.43 1.64
C GLY A 83 -11.91 22.28 1.87
N VAL A 84 -12.46 21.72 0.78
CA VAL A 84 -13.29 20.50 0.82
C VAL A 84 -12.46 19.31 1.32
N GLY A 85 -11.21 19.22 0.87
CA GLY A 85 -10.18 18.30 1.37
C GLY A 85 -9.05 19.05 2.08
N PRO A 86 -8.17 18.34 2.79
CA PRO A 86 -6.95 18.94 3.34
C PRO A 86 -5.99 19.34 2.21
N HIS A 87 -5.13 20.34 2.46
CA HIS A 87 -4.01 20.57 1.56
C HIS A 87 -3.01 19.39 1.65
N LEU A 88 -2.28 19.16 0.58
CA LEU A 88 -1.41 18.00 0.46
C LEU A 88 0.09 18.33 0.54
N ASP A 89 0.43 19.59 0.89
CA ASP A 89 1.83 19.94 1.15
C ASP A 89 2.34 19.20 2.38
N GLY A 90 3.60 18.72 2.32
CA GLY A 90 4.17 17.93 3.37
C GLY A 90 3.39 16.64 3.67
N LEU A 91 2.76 16.04 2.66
CA LEU A 91 1.95 14.81 2.84
C LEU A 91 2.81 13.63 3.25
N PHE A 92 3.95 13.44 2.59
CA PHE A 92 4.83 12.30 2.85
C PHE A 92 5.49 12.39 4.22
N GLY A 93 5.45 11.30 4.95
CA GLY A 93 5.89 11.23 6.35
C GLY A 93 4.89 11.77 7.37
N ARG A 94 3.81 12.42 6.92
CA ARG A 94 2.76 12.95 7.81
C ARG A 94 1.82 11.84 8.27
N GLN A 95 1.54 11.80 9.56
CA GLN A 95 0.50 10.93 10.13
C GLN A 95 -0.88 11.30 9.57
N ALA A 96 -1.72 10.29 9.32
CA ALA A 96 -3.07 10.53 8.82
C ALA A 96 -3.95 11.24 9.84
N GLY A 97 -4.79 12.15 9.37
CA GLY A 97 -5.81 12.78 10.20
C GLY A 97 -5.33 13.83 11.20
N VAL A 98 -4.06 14.31 11.11
CA VAL A 98 -3.46 15.23 12.10
C VAL A 98 -3.29 16.67 11.62
N LEU A 99 -3.56 16.99 10.36
CA LEU A 99 -3.39 18.34 9.86
C LEU A 99 -4.29 19.33 10.63
N ASP A 100 -3.67 20.34 11.21
CA ASP A 100 -4.36 21.36 11.97
C ASP A 100 -5.37 22.16 11.11
N GLY A 101 -6.45 22.59 11.74
CA GLY A 101 -7.49 23.36 11.06
C GLY A 101 -8.38 22.56 10.09
N PHE A 102 -8.10 21.28 9.80
CA PHE A 102 -8.95 20.46 8.95
C PHE A 102 -9.77 19.42 9.73
N LYS A 103 -11.05 19.33 9.41
CA LYS A 103 -12.00 18.44 10.12
C LYS A 103 -12.08 17.06 9.45
N TYR A 104 -11.19 16.16 9.84
CA TYR A 104 -11.19 14.77 9.35
C TYR A 104 -12.39 13.95 9.85
N SER A 105 -12.66 12.82 9.15
CA SER A 105 -13.57 11.78 9.67
C SER A 105 -13.00 11.11 10.92
N GLY A 106 -13.88 10.57 11.77
CA GLY A 106 -13.43 9.76 12.90
C GLY A 106 -12.58 8.56 12.48
N ALA A 107 -12.95 7.93 11.37
CA ALA A 107 -12.18 6.80 10.80
C ALA A 107 -10.76 7.20 10.40
N MET A 108 -10.57 8.33 9.71
CA MET A 108 -9.23 8.81 9.32
C MET A 108 -8.39 9.18 10.54
N LYS A 109 -8.98 9.86 11.54
CA LYS A 109 -8.29 10.17 12.79
C LYS A 109 -7.86 8.92 13.54
N LYS A 110 -8.76 7.92 13.61
CA LYS A 110 -8.45 6.65 14.27
C LYS A 110 -7.29 5.95 13.59
N LEU A 111 -7.30 5.81 12.27
CA LEU A 111 -6.20 5.19 11.53
C LEU A 111 -4.87 5.93 11.73
N GLY A 112 -4.90 7.26 11.79
CA GLY A 112 -3.71 8.02 12.16
C GLY A 112 -3.23 7.70 13.57
N GLN A 113 -4.12 7.65 14.55
CA GLN A 113 -3.81 7.22 15.92
C GLN A 113 -3.29 5.79 15.98
N ASP A 114 -3.80 4.92 15.11
CA ASP A 114 -3.35 3.54 14.95
C ASP A 114 -2.01 3.45 14.15
N GLY A 115 -1.40 4.60 13.80
CA GLY A 115 -0.07 4.69 13.22
C GLY A 115 0.00 4.83 11.70
N LEU A 116 -1.12 5.06 11.00
CA LEU A 116 -1.07 5.30 9.55
C LEU A 116 -0.28 6.59 9.25
N VAL A 117 0.80 6.44 8.51
CA VAL A 117 1.62 7.52 7.96
C VAL A 117 1.58 7.44 6.43
N TRP A 118 1.47 8.60 5.79
CA TRP A 118 1.45 8.68 4.33
C TRP A 118 2.84 8.48 3.75
N ASN A 119 2.99 7.44 2.96
CA ASN A 119 4.16 7.15 2.13
C ASN A 119 3.69 6.64 0.77
N ASP A 120 4.62 6.32 -0.13
CA ASP A 120 4.30 5.85 -1.48
C ASP A 120 3.30 4.68 -1.45
N PHE A 121 3.56 3.69 -0.61
CA PHE A 121 2.76 2.48 -0.49
C PHE A 121 1.36 2.73 0.12
N THR A 122 1.28 3.40 1.26
CA THR A 122 -0.01 3.66 1.94
C THR A 122 -0.90 4.58 1.12
N LEU A 123 -0.28 5.50 0.37
CA LEU A 123 -1.00 6.40 -0.51
C LEU A 123 -1.52 5.67 -1.75
N ASP A 124 -0.74 4.75 -2.33
CA ASP A 124 -1.17 3.90 -3.44
C ASP A 124 -2.41 3.10 -3.08
N GLN A 125 -2.36 2.36 -1.98
CA GLN A 125 -3.49 1.57 -1.49
C GLN A 125 -4.73 2.44 -1.19
N TYR A 126 -4.51 3.60 -0.58
CA TYR A 126 -5.62 4.51 -0.31
C TYR A 126 -6.25 5.05 -1.59
N LEU A 127 -5.43 5.41 -2.59
CA LEU A 127 -5.90 5.93 -3.87
C LEU A 127 -6.61 4.86 -4.71
N GLU A 128 -6.23 3.59 -4.61
CA GLU A 128 -6.92 2.50 -5.31
C GLU A 128 -8.39 2.43 -4.91
N LYS A 129 -8.68 2.37 -3.62
CA LYS A 129 -10.06 2.26 -3.09
C LYS A 129 -10.24 2.97 -1.75
N PRO A 130 -10.36 4.33 -1.73
CA PRO A 130 -10.36 5.11 -0.48
C PRO A 130 -11.38 4.65 0.56
N ARG A 131 -12.58 4.25 0.12
CA ARG A 131 -13.64 3.80 1.03
C ARG A 131 -13.46 2.40 1.56
N ALA A 132 -12.73 1.55 0.85
CA ALA A 132 -12.37 0.23 1.32
C ALA A 132 -11.20 0.32 2.31
N TYR A 133 -10.20 1.13 1.99
CA TYR A 133 -9.02 1.35 2.83
C TYR A 133 -9.36 2.09 4.14
N VAL A 134 -10.23 3.12 4.07
CA VAL A 134 -10.72 3.88 5.23
C VAL A 134 -12.25 3.84 5.26
N PRO A 135 -12.89 2.78 5.80
CA PRO A 135 -14.33 2.74 5.96
C PRO A 135 -14.83 3.91 6.80
N GLY A 136 -15.69 4.75 6.23
CA GLY A 136 -16.17 5.99 6.88
C GLY A 136 -15.34 7.23 6.57
N THR A 137 -14.42 7.18 5.59
CA THR A 137 -13.78 8.39 5.05
C THR A 137 -14.81 9.37 4.49
N ARG A 138 -14.53 10.67 4.62
CA ARG A 138 -15.34 11.73 3.99
C ARG A 138 -14.94 11.99 2.53
N MET A 139 -13.81 11.44 2.09
CA MET A 139 -13.38 11.56 0.71
C MET A 139 -14.35 10.79 -0.19
N SER A 140 -14.99 11.52 -1.11
CA SER A 140 -16.01 10.96 -2.01
C SER A 140 -15.42 10.34 -3.28
N TYR A 141 -14.08 10.42 -3.46
CA TYR A 141 -13.39 9.84 -4.61
C TYR A 141 -13.61 8.32 -4.68
N ARG A 142 -13.86 7.82 -5.88
CA ARG A 142 -14.20 6.40 -6.09
C ARG A 142 -12.98 5.48 -6.03
N GLY A 143 -11.81 6.05 -6.28
CA GLY A 143 -10.56 5.33 -6.41
C GLY A 143 -10.02 5.36 -7.84
N MET A 144 -8.76 4.97 -7.99
CA MET A 144 -7.96 4.99 -9.21
C MET A 144 -7.46 3.57 -9.48
N ALA A 145 -8.07 2.91 -10.48
CA ALA A 145 -7.77 1.52 -10.81
C ALA A 145 -6.42 1.35 -11.53
N SER A 146 -6.00 2.38 -12.30
CA SER A 146 -4.72 2.36 -13.02
C SER A 146 -3.56 2.51 -12.02
N GLU A 147 -2.69 1.54 -11.98
CA GLU A 147 -1.47 1.56 -11.17
C GLU A 147 -0.50 2.64 -11.66
N ASP A 148 -0.34 2.76 -12.99
CA ASP A 148 0.50 3.81 -13.59
C ASP A 148 0.03 5.21 -13.18
N ASP A 149 -1.30 5.48 -13.24
CA ASP A 149 -1.83 6.77 -12.82
C ASP A 149 -1.60 7.04 -11.33
N ARG A 150 -1.71 6.00 -10.47
CA ARG A 150 -1.42 6.13 -9.04
C ARG A 150 0.05 6.42 -8.79
N SER A 151 0.93 5.67 -9.44
CA SER A 151 2.39 5.88 -9.40
C SER A 151 2.77 7.29 -9.86
N ASP A 152 2.20 7.74 -10.99
CA ASP A 152 2.45 9.07 -11.55
C ASP A 152 2.00 10.19 -10.60
N VAL A 153 0.78 10.11 -10.03
CA VAL A 153 0.29 11.14 -9.11
C VAL A 153 1.05 11.16 -7.79
N ILE A 154 1.49 10.01 -7.31
CA ILE A 154 2.35 9.89 -6.12
C ILE A 154 3.69 10.57 -6.38
N ALA A 155 4.33 10.31 -7.52
CA ALA A 155 5.57 10.96 -7.93
C ALA A 155 5.43 12.49 -8.02
N TYR A 156 4.31 12.98 -8.55
CA TYR A 156 4.01 14.41 -8.59
C TYR A 156 3.90 15.03 -7.19
N LEU A 157 3.12 14.43 -6.31
CA LEU A 157 2.96 14.90 -4.93
C LEU A 157 4.28 14.86 -4.15
N LYS A 158 5.11 13.86 -4.41
CA LYS A 158 6.44 13.72 -3.80
C LYS A 158 7.41 14.78 -4.28
N ALA A 159 7.39 15.13 -5.57
CA ALA A 159 8.19 16.22 -6.12
C ALA A 159 7.84 17.56 -5.46
N LEU A 160 6.55 17.88 -5.34
CA LEU A 160 6.08 19.09 -4.66
C LEU A 160 6.46 19.14 -3.17
N SER A 161 6.45 17.98 -2.50
CA SER A 161 6.86 17.91 -1.09
C SER A 161 8.36 18.18 -0.89
N ARG A 162 9.19 17.97 -1.92
CA ARG A 162 10.62 18.30 -1.91
C ARG A 162 10.90 19.77 -2.22
N GLU A 163 9.99 20.42 -2.99
CA GLU A 163 10.12 21.84 -3.33
C GLU A 163 9.58 22.79 -2.23
N ALA A 164 8.76 22.27 -1.31
CA ALA A 164 8.34 23.04 -0.15
C ALA A 164 9.58 23.42 0.70
N PRO A 165 9.69 24.69 1.14
CA PRO A 165 10.86 25.12 1.91
C PRO A 165 11.04 24.19 3.12
N ALA A 166 12.22 23.61 3.22
CA ALA A 166 12.64 22.56 4.15
C ALA A 166 12.67 23.03 5.64
N ALA A 167 11.95 24.07 6.01
CA ALA A 167 12.03 24.68 7.33
C ALA A 167 11.44 23.82 8.46
N ASP A 168 10.57 22.83 8.13
CA ASP A 168 9.96 21.97 9.15
C ASP A 168 10.35 20.48 9.01
N GLN A 169 10.80 20.06 7.82
CA GLN A 169 11.18 18.67 7.59
C GLN A 169 12.67 18.41 7.94
N SER A 170 13.56 19.40 7.80
CA SER A 170 14.97 19.24 8.12
C SER A 170 15.24 19.15 9.62
N GLU A 171 14.43 19.79 10.47
CA GLU A 171 14.54 19.66 11.92
C GLU A 171 13.95 18.33 12.41
N ALA A 172 12.87 17.85 11.78
CA ALA A 172 12.30 16.55 12.10
C ALA A 172 13.15 15.38 11.55
N GLU A 173 13.81 15.53 10.41
CA GLU A 173 14.70 14.53 9.82
C GLU A 173 16.11 14.58 10.47
N ALA A 174 16.65 15.76 10.77
CA ALA A 174 17.94 15.93 11.44
C ALA A 174 17.86 15.65 12.95
N SER A 175 16.72 15.76 13.58
CA SER A 175 16.48 15.39 14.98
C SER A 175 15.98 13.96 15.16
N ARG A 176 15.74 13.21 14.08
CA ARG A 176 15.57 11.74 14.14
C ARG A 176 16.97 11.12 14.16
N PRO A 177 17.51 10.80 15.33
CA PRO A 177 18.75 10.03 15.37
C PRO A 177 18.52 8.77 14.57
N GLU A 178 19.57 8.26 13.93
CA GLU A 178 19.72 7.06 13.10
C GLU A 178 18.89 5.85 13.57
N LEU A 179 17.55 6.05 13.68
CA LEU A 179 16.64 5.07 14.24
C LEU A 179 16.59 3.88 13.27
N GLY A 180 17.18 2.79 13.69
CA GLY A 180 17.28 1.59 12.87
C GLY A 180 18.45 1.58 11.89
N ALA A 181 19.36 2.56 11.90
CA ALA A 181 20.52 2.58 11.02
C ALA A 181 21.32 1.27 11.07
N ALA A 182 21.54 0.72 12.24
CA ALA A 182 22.20 -0.57 12.39
C ALA A 182 21.44 -1.72 11.69
N ALA A 183 20.11 -1.77 11.78
CA ALA A 183 19.29 -2.77 11.11
C ALA A 183 19.23 -2.55 9.58
N MET A 184 19.36 -1.30 9.13
CA MET A 184 19.39 -0.98 7.69
C MET A 184 20.64 -1.51 6.99
N HIS A 185 21.74 -1.66 7.72
CA HIS A 185 23.01 -2.20 7.20
C HIS A 185 23.14 -3.73 7.29
N LEU A 186 22.21 -4.40 7.96
CA LEU A 186 22.20 -5.86 8.04
C LEU A 186 21.50 -6.45 6.84
N ASP A 187 22.09 -7.48 6.24
CA ASP A 187 21.38 -8.33 5.29
C ASP A 187 20.44 -9.23 6.11
N GLY A 188 19.14 -8.90 6.10
CA GLY A 188 18.14 -9.70 6.83
C GLY A 188 17.96 -11.06 6.19
N ASP A 189 17.94 -12.13 7.01
CA ASP A 189 17.63 -13.47 6.57
C ASP A 189 16.10 -13.65 6.42
N PRO A 190 15.56 -13.88 5.21
CA PRO A 190 14.13 -14.00 5.00
C PRO A 190 13.54 -15.29 5.63
N GLU A 191 14.31 -16.39 5.77
CA GLU A 191 13.83 -17.63 6.42
C GLU A 191 13.66 -17.39 7.94
N PHE A 192 14.60 -16.70 8.56
CA PHE A 192 14.46 -16.25 9.93
C PHE A 192 13.31 -15.25 10.10
N GLY A 193 13.15 -14.34 9.12
CA GLY A 193 12.03 -13.42 9.07
C GLY A 193 10.67 -14.12 8.98
N GLU A 194 10.55 -15.19 8.21
CA GLU A 194 9.34 -16.03 8.12
C GLU A 194 9.00 -16.66 9.47
N TYR A 195 9.99 -17.22 10.16
CA TYR A 195 9.81 -17.79 11.49
C TYR A 195 9.25 -16.74 12.47
N LEU A 196 9.85 -15.54 12.49
CA LEU A 196 9.43 -14.45 13.37
C LEU A 196 8.06 -13.87 12.98
N ALA A 197 7.71 -13.92 11.70
CA ALA A 197 6.47 -13.35 11.17
C ALA A 197 5.21 -14.04 11.70
N SER A 198 5.32 -15.24 12.29
CA SER A 198 4.19 -16.01 12.84
C SER A 198 3.31 -15.19 13.79
N GLU A 199 3.89 -14.34 14.60
CA GLU A 199 3.18 -13.43 15.50
C GLU A 199 2.54 -12.25 14.76
N CYS A 200 3.18 -11.77 13.69
CA CYS A 200 2.75 -10.61 12.93
C CYS A 200 1.55 -10.94 12.03
N VAL A 201 1.55 -12.13 11.38
CA VAL A 201 0.51 -12.53 10.42
C VAL A 201 -0.84 -12.82 11.08
N THR A 202 -0.89 -12.94 12.39
CA THR A 202 -2.14 -13.04 13.16
C THR A 202 -3.01 -11.80 12.94
N CYS A 203 -2.38 -10.63 12.82
CA CYS A 203 -3.06 -9.35 12.60
C CYS A 203 -2.82 -8.81 11.17
N HIS A 204 -1.58 -8.90 10.67
CA HIS A 204 -1.19 -8.46 9.33
C HIS A 204 -1.24 -9.63 8.36
N GLN A 205 -2.36 -9.81 7.67
CA GLN A 205 -2.57 -10.96 6.80
C GLN A 205 -1.58 -10.98 5.62
N VAL A 206 -0.96 -12.13 5.35
CA VAL A 206 -0.07 -12.36 4.19
C VAL A 206 -0.78 -12.22 2.84
N SER A 207 -2.11 -12.27 2.82
CA SER A 207 -2.91 -11.97 1.63
C SER A 207 -2.90 -10.49 1.23
N GLY A 208 -2.24 -9.63 1.99
CA GLY A 208 -2.25 -8.18 1.76
C GLY A 208 -3.59 -7.49 2.05
N ARG A 209 -4.60 -8.23 2.53
CA ARG A 209 -5.91 -7.65 2.87
C ARG A 209 -5.82 -6.81 4.14
N ALA A 210 -6.33 -5.59 4.04
CA ALA A 210 -6.33 -4.64 5.14
C ALA A 210 -7.73 -4.53 5.75
N ASP A 211 -8.18 -5.53 6.49
CA ASP A 211 -9.47 -5.50 7.21
C ASP A 211 -9.41 -4.55 8.43
N GLY A 212 -8.99 -3.30 8.19
CA GLY A 212 -8.78 -2.29 9.24
C GLY A 212 -7.39 -2.33 9.88
N ILE A 213 -6.55 -3.29 9.53
CA ILE A 213 -5.15 -3.39 9.93
C ILE A 213 -4.30 -3.21 8.67
N PRO A 214 -3.31 -2.30 8.64
CA PRO A 214 -2.52 -2.04 7.45
C PRO A 214 -1.80 -3.29 6.95
N SER A 215 -1.83 -3.55 5.63
CA SER A 215 -0.96 -4.56 5.03
C SER A 215 0.50 -4.15 5.19
N ILE A 216 1.36 -5.12 5.48
CA ILE A 216 2.82 -4.95 5.56
C ILE A 216 3.55 -5.81 4.51
N VAL A 217 2.78 -6.48 3.64
CA VAL A 217 3.29 -7.30 2.54
C VAL A 217 3.78 -6.39 1.40
N GLY A 218 4.94 -6.68 0.88
CA GLY A 218 5.58 -5.88 -0.18
C GLY A 218 6.11 -4.52 0.28
N TRP A 219 6.18 -4.26 1.59
CA TRP A 219 6.73 -2.99 2.07
C TRP A 219 8.22 -2.89 1.72
N PRO A 220 8.66 -1.70 1.22
CA PRO A 220 10.07 -1.45 1.05
C PRO A 220 10.80 -1.58 2.39
N ARG A 221 11.99 -2.14 2.34
CA ARG A 221 12.79 -2.52 3.51
C ARG A 221 13.00 -1.35 4.49
N GLU A 222 13.46 -0.22 4.00
CA GLU A 222 13.81 0.93 4.84
C GLU A 222 12.60 1.52 5.60
N PRO A 223 11.46 1.84 4.95
CA PRO A 223 10.25 2.28 5.64
C PRO A 223 9.72 1.27 6.67
N PHE A 224 9.85 -0.03 6.40
CA PHE A 224 9.45 -1.08 7.32
C PHE A 224 10.30 -1.07 8.59
N ILE A 225 11.64 -1.08 8.45
CA ILE A 225 12.60 -1.01 9.56
C ILE A 225 12.32 0.24 10.40
N ARG A 226 12.21 1.39 9.77
CA ARG A 226 11.93 2.67 10.43
C ARG A 226 10.64 2.60 11.24
N ALA A 227 9.56 2.08 10.66
CA ALA A 227 8.27 1.97 11.35
C ALA A 227 8.36 1.11 12.62
N LEU A 228 9.05 -0.04 12.57
CA LEU A 228 9.22 -0.90 13.73
C LEU A 228 10.05 -0.22 14.83
N PHE A 229 11.11 0.52 14.47
CA PHE A 229 11.89 1.29 15.44
C PHE A 229 11.11 2.47 16.04
N GLU A 230 10.25 3.14 15.26
CA GLU A 230 9.38 4.20 15.76
C GLU A 230 8.40 3.66 16.82
N TYR A 231 7.85 2.46 16.61
CA TYR A 231 7.02 1.79 17.64
C TYR A 231 7.85 1.39 18.85
N LYS A 232 8.99 0.75 18.65
CA LYS A 232 9.90 0.32 19.72
C LYS A 232 10.37 1.49 20.60
N SER A 233 10.59 2.65 20.01
CA SER A 233 11.03 3.87 20.69
C SER A 233 9.86 4.73 21.22
N ASN A 234 8.63 4.25 21.13
CA ASN A 234 7.41 4.97 21.53
C ASN A 234 7.19 6.32 20.80
N ILE A 235 7.85 6.53 19.66
CA ILE A 235 7.65 7.70 18.81
C ILE A 235 6.31 7.58 18.08
N ARG A 236 5.98 6.38 17.61
CA ARG A 236 4.69 6.07 16.99
C ARG A 236 3.76 5.47 18.03
N SER A 237 2.58 6.07 18.20
CA SER A 237 1.60 5.63 19.19
C SER A 237 0.76 4.48 18.65
N HIS A 238 0.95 3.28 19.15
CA HIS A 238 0.06 2.13 18.99
C HIS A 238 0.48 1.06 19.99
N GLN A 239 -0.25 0.92 21.09
CA GLN A 239 0.16 0.09 22.22
C GLN A 239 0.50 -1.36 21.83
N VAL A 240 -0.30 -1.98 20.95
CA VAL A 240 -0.06 -3.35 20.50
C VAL A 240 1.26 -3.43 19.74
N MET A 241 1.50 -2.53 18.78
CA MET A 241 2.74 -2.51 18.00
C MET A 241 3.97 -2.19 18.86
N GLN A 242 3.83 -1.28 19.82
CA GLN A 242 4.90 -0.98 20.80
C GLN A 242 5.27 -2.23 21.59
N ASN A 243 4.28 -2.98 22.08
CA ASN A 243 4.52 -4.24 22.79
C ASN A 243 5.18 -5.29 21.89
N MET A 244 4.71 -5.43 20.65
CA MET A 244 5.25 -6.39 19.68
C MET A 244 6.71 -6.09 19.31
N THR A 245 7.08 -4.83 19.23
CA THR A 245 8.43 -4.42 18.81
C THR A 245 9.43 -4.29 19.95
N THR A 246 8.98 -4.27 21.20
CA THR A 246 9.83 -4.00 22.37
C THR A 246 11.06 -4.92 22.44
N ASN A 247 10.88 -6.21 22.17
CA ASN A 247 11.92 -7.22 22.29
C ASN A 247 12.67 -7.51 20.98
N LEU A 248 12.28 -6.91 19.86
CA LEU A 248 12.95 -7.13 18.58
C LEU A 248 14.31 -6.40 18.56
N GLY A 249 15.37 -7.11 18.26
CA GLY A 249 16.71 -6.54 18.00
C GLY A 249 16.86 -6.08 16.55
N ASN A 250 18.05 -5.63 16.20
CA ASN A 250 18.34 -5.16 14.84
C ASN A 250 18.27 -6.30 13.82
N GLU A 251 18.72 -7.50 14.18
CA GLU A 251 18.73 -8.68 13.33
C GLU A 251 17.32 -9.16 13.03
N GLU A 252 16.45 -9.24 14.06
CA GLU A 252 15.05 -9.64 13.89
C GLU A 252 14.27 -8.64 13.05
N ILE A 253 14.49 -7.35 13.24
CA ILE A 253 13.83 -6.31 12.44
C ILE A 253 14.30 -6.36 10.99
N ALA A 254 15.61 -6.59 10.74
CA ALA A 254 16.14 -6.73 9.39
C ALA A 254 15.59 -7.99 8.69
N ALA A 255 15.49 -9.11 9.41
CA ALA A 255 14.94 -10.37 8.92
C ALA A 255 13.44 -10.23 8.55
N LEU A 256 12.64 -9.63 9.44
CA LEU A 256 11.23 -9.34 9.18
C LEU A 256 11.07 -8.42 7.96
N ALA A 257 11.92 -7.41 7.80
CA ALA A 257 11.89 -6.51 6.65
C ALA A 257 12.23 -7.23 5.33
N ALA A 258 13.19 -8.18 5.37
CA ALA A 258 13.53 -9.02 4.22
C ALA A 258 12.37 -9.95 3.84
N TYR A 259 11.75 -10.60 4.82
CA TYR A 259 10.63 -11.50 4.60
C TYR A 259 9.41 -10.78 4.03
N PHE A 260 8.87 -9.77 4.74
CA PHE A 260 7.67 -9.08 4.29
C PHE A 260 7.89 -8.29 2.98
N GLY A 261 9.10 -7.80 2.75
CA GLY A 261 9.46 -7.13 1.51
C GLY A 261 9.56 -8.07 0.30
N SER A 262 9.78 -9.38 0.51
CA SER A 262 9.83 -10.39 -0.55
C SER A 262 8.46 -10.94 -0.95
N LEU A 263 7.41 -10.65 -0.17
CA LEU A 263 6.06 -11.14 -0.45
C LEU A 263 5.36 -10.26 -1.47
N ASP A 264 4.74 -10.89 -2.47
CA ASP A 264 3.91 -10.18 -3.44
C ASP A 264 2.51 -9.92 -2.85
N PRO A 265 1.99 -8.67 -2.92
CA PRO A 265 0.61 -8.38 -2.58
C PRO A 265 -0.34 -9.14 -3.51
N GLN A 266 -1.28 -9.93 -2.97
CA GLN A 266 -2.27 -10.70 -3.73
C GLN A 266 -3.58 -9.94 -3.93
#